data_146585ed047d2eea7548678bc1a8a5c0
#
_entry.id   146585ed047d2eea7548678bc1a8a5c0
#
_cell.length_a   1.000
_cell.length_b   1.000
_cell.length_c   1.000
_cell.angle_alpha   90.00
_cell.angle_beta   90.00
_cell.angle_gamma   90.00
#
_symmetry.space_group_name_H-M   'P 1'
#
loop_
_entity.id
_entity.type
_entity.pdbx_description
1 polymer ?
#
loop_
_entity_poly.entity_id
_entity_poly.type
_entity_poly.pdbx_seq_one_letter_code
_entity_poly.pdbx_strand_id
1 'polypeptide(L)'
;NANAMAEEALAKGACCAVIDDPAFDMGSKTLLVDDGLRALQDLATAYRKTLSIPVIGLTGSNGKTTTKELIFSVLSQHYHCFATSGNLNNHIGVPLSVLAIQTKHEIAVIEMGANKQGDIKELVDIAQPTHSLITNIGKAHLEGFGGELGVIKGKGELFDYVAQEGGIVFLPKDKNIVHQMSEERNIKQVVFANEAMPTTLNEAKPYIRFTCSDGTQVQSHLPGIYNFENIQMAIAVGKFFGLSDAQCKEGIASYQPTNHRSQYIKIGSNQVLMDAYNANPSSMHAAISHFAETENNPKVLILGDMFELGDLSAKEHESLGALIASFTFEKVLLVGEHMQHALTHLPKAFYFPDKFGLHNWLQDNPIRSSYLLVKGSRGIQLESVLPFLANE
;
A
#
# COMPACT_ATOMS: atom_id res chain seq x y z
N ASN A 1 7.71 18.15 21.15
CA ASN A 1 9.12 18.46 20.91
C ASN A 1 9.96 17.23 21.23
N ALA A 2 10.53 16.57 20.21
CA ALA A 2 11.29 15.32 20.38
C ALA A 2 12.61 15.54 21.14
N ASN A 3 13.14 16.75 21.18
CA ASN A 3 14.34 17.10 21.93
C ASN A 3 14.21 16.76 23.44
N ALA A 4 13.01 16.88 24.00
CA ALA A 4 12.74 16.51 25.40
C ALA A 4 12.94 15.00 25.69
N MET A 5 13.02 14.15 24.65
CA MET A 5 13.26 12.71 24.79
C MET A 5 14.76 12.35 24.77
N ALA A 6 15.66 13.31 24.58
CA ALA A 6 17.09 13.06 24.45
C ALA A 6 17.68 12.40 25.73
N GLU A 7 17.34 12.91 26.92
CA GLU A 7 17.78 12.34 28.20
C GLU A 7 17.27 10.89 28.37
N GLU A 8 16.01 10.64 28.06
CA GLU A 8 15.43 9.30 28.13
C GLU A 8 16.10 8.32 27.15
N ALA A 9 16.39 8.78 25.93
CA ALA A 9 17.07 7.97 24.92
C ALA A 9 18.49 7.57 25.38
N LEU A 10 19.24 8.50 25.95
CA LEU A 10 20.55 8.24 26.53
C LEU A 10 20.48 7.29 27.74
N ALA A 11 19.48 7.45 28.60
CA ALA A 11 19.24 6.55 29.73
C ALA A 11 18.90 5.12 29.29
N LYS A 12 18.25 4.97 28.12
CA LYS A 12 17.95 3.67 27.48
C LYS A 12 19.12 3.08 26.68
N GLY A 13 20.28 3.72 26.69
CA GLY A 13 21.50 3.17 26.08
C GLY A 13 21.88 3.75 24.73
N ALA A 14 21.27 4.84 24.27
CA ALA A 14 21.77 5.57 23.11
C ALA A 14 23.16 6.15 23.41
N CYS A 15 24.09 6.00 22.48
CA CYS A 15 25.45 6.55 22.64
C CYS A 15 25.49 8.09 22.46
N CYS A 16 24.56 8.64 21.68
CA CYS A 16 24.41 10.06 21.41
C CYS A 16 22.94 10.36 21.05
N ALA A 17 22.47 11.56 21.37
CA ALA A 17 21.19 12.08 20.91
C ALA A 17 21.41 13.28 19.98
N VAL A 18 20.73 13.28 18.81
CA VAL A 18 20.71 14.43 17.90
C VAL A 18 19.57 15.35 18.32
N ILE A 19 19.87 16.63 18.51
CA ILE A 19 18.93 17.66 18.95
C ILE A 19 19.02 18.89 18.05
N ASP A 20 17.94 19.64 17.93
CA ASP A 20 17.86 20.91 17.18
C ASP A 20 17.41 22.09 18.05
N ASP A 21 17.36 21.88 19.38
CA ASP A 21 17.08 22.91 20.37
C ASP A 21 18.22 22.98 21.40
N PRO A 22 18.99 24.09 21.46
CA PRO A 22 20.09 24.24 22.36
C PRO A 22 19.73 24.10 23.86
N ALA A 23 18.47 24.27 24.22
CA ALA A 23 18.00 24.11 25.61
C ALA A 23 18.15 22.66 26.11
N PHE A 24 18.28 21.67 25.22
CA PHE A 24 18.45 20.25 25.54
C PHE A 24 19.88 19.76 25.33
N ASP A 25 20.85 20.67 25.15
CA ASP A 25 22.24 20.29 24.95
C ASP A 25 22.85 19.75 26.25
N MET A 26 23.36 18.53 26.18
CA MET A 26 24.04 17.81 27.27
C MET A 26 25.55 17.60 26.98
N GLY A 27 26.13 18.49 26.20
CA GLY A 27 27.54 18.48 25.84
C GLY A 27 27.93 17.29 24.98
N SER A 28 28.93 16.53 25.37
CA SER A 28 29.47 15.42 24.54
C SER A 28 28.48 14.27 24.29
N LYS A 29 27.33 14.27 24.93
CA LYS A 29 26.28 13.25 24.73
C LYS A 29 25.21 13.66 23.72
N THR A 30 25.23 14.90 23.28
CA THR A 30 24.30 15.43 22.30
C THR A 30 25.05 16.01 21.09
N LEU A 31 24.42 15.93 19.93
CA LEU A 31 24.85 16.59 18.72
C LEU A 31 23.79 17.62 18.35
N LEU A 32 24.11 18.90 18.54
CA LEU A 32 23.24 20.00 18.13
C LEU A 32 23.35 20.21 16.62
N VAL A 33 22.22 20.23 15.95
CA VAL A 33 22.07 20.48 14.51
C VAL A 33 21.05 21.60 14.27
N ASP A 34 21.04 22.18 13.08
CA ASP A 34 20.08 23.24 12.73
C ASP A 34 18.64 22.71 12.56
N ASP A 35 18.49 21.49 12.06
CA ASP A 35 17.20 20.81 11.80
C ASP A 35 17.39 19.30 11.96
N GLY A 36 16.68 18.73 12.93
CA GLY A 36 16.78 17.30 13.25
C GLY A 36 16.25 16.39 12.15
N LEU A 37 15.21 16.81 11.40
CA LEU A 37 14.70 16.05 10.27
C LEU A 37 15.70 16.04 9.11
N ARG A 38 16.25 17.20 8.78
CA ARG A 38 17.27 17.30 7.74
C ARG A 38 18.50 16.47 8.08
N ALA A 39 18.95 16.52 9.34
CA ALA A 39 20.06 15.71 9.81
C ALA A 39 19.79 14.20 9.66
N LEU A 40 18.56 13.74 9.96
CA LEU A 40 18.14 12.35 9.75
C LEU A 40 18.22 11.95 8.27
N GLN A 41 17.71 12.80 7.39
CA GLN A 41 17.72 12.58 5.93
C GLN A 41 19.14 12.57 5.36
N ASP A 42 19.98 13.51 5.77
CA ASP A 42 21.38 13.59 5.34
C ASP A 42 22.19 12.39 5.84
N LEU A 43 21.97 11.95 7.08
CA LEU A 43 22.57 10.74 7.62
C LEU A 43 22.16 9.49 6.82
N ALA A 44 20.87 9.34 6.52
CA ALA A 44 20.37 8.22 5.72
C ALA A 44 20.95 8.24 4.31
N THR A 45 21.03 9.41 3.68
CA THR A 45 21.62 9.60 2.35
C THR A 45 23.11 9.26 2.34
N ALA A 46 23.85 9.69 3.37
CA ALA A 46 25.27 9.36 3.52
C ALA A 46 25.46 7.85 3.72
N TYR A 47 24.64 7.24 4.60
CA TYR A 47 24.67 5.79 4.83
C TYR A 47 24.31 5.01 3.56
N ARG A 48 23.26 5.42 2.81
CA ARG A 48 22.87 4.78 1.55
C ARG A 48 24.03 4.68 0.57
N LYS A 49 24.88 5.70 0.47
CA LYS A 49 26.06 5.72 -0.40
C LYS A 49 27.14 4.70 -0.02
N THR A 50 27.13 4.20 1.21
CA THR A 50 28.05 3.14 1.67
C THR A 50 27.55 1.74 1.30
N LEU A 51 26.27 1.60 0.92
CA LEU A 51 25.65 0.32 0.58
C LEU A 51 25.82 0.04 -0.93
N SER A 52 26.44 -1.09 -1.27
CA SER A 52 26.61 -1.55 -2.64
C SER A 52 25.47 -2.47 -3.14
N ILE A 53 24.49 -2.77 -2.29
CA ILE A 53 23.39 -3.66 -2.63
C ILE A 53 22.37 -2.99 -3.56
N PRO A 54 21.65 -3.78 -4.41
CA PRO A 54 20.52 -3.29 -5.16
C PRO A 54 19.44 -2.75 -4.22
N VAL A 55 18.85 -1.61 -4.59
CA VAL A 55 17.70 -1.02 -3.91
C VAL A 55 16.57 -0.89 -4.91
N ILE A 56 15.44 -1.53 -4.63
CA ILE A 56 14.22 -1.47 -5.41
C ILE A 56 13.31 -0.42 -4.80
N GLY A 57 13.13 0.70 -5.47
CA GLY A 57 12.21 1.75 -5.08
C GLY A 57 10.82 1.53 -5.69
N LEU A 58 9.77 1.64 -4.90
CA LEU A 58 8.43 1.51 -5.44
C LEU A 58 7.45 2.57 -4.89
N THR A 59 6.60 3.03 -5.80
CA THR A 59 5.45 3.90 -5.49
C THR A 59 4.21 3.45 -6.27
N GLY A 60 3.13 4.20 -6.16
CA GLY A 60 1.88 3.99 -6.89
C GLY A 60 0.68 4.51 -6.10
N SER A 61 -0.47 4.55 -6.73
CA SER A 61 -1.72 4.95 -6.07
C SER A 61 -2.22 3.85 -5.12
N ASN A 62 -2.31 2.61 -5.61
CA ASN A 62 -2.79 1.45 -4.88
C ASN A 62 -1.79 0.30 -4.96
N GLY A 63 -1.87 -0.66 -4.02
CA GLY A 63 -1.10 -1.90 -4.06
C GLY A 63 0.38 -1.79 -3.64
N LYS A 64 0.90 -0.61 -3.29
CA LYS A 64 2.31 -0.42 -2.90
C LYS A 64 2.79 -1.44 -1.85
N THR A 65 2.15 -1.46 -0.71
CA THR A 65 2.55 -2.34 0.40
C THR A 65 2.39 -3.81 0.04
N THR A 66 1.29 -4.17 -0.63
CA THR A 66 1.08 -5.56 -1.09
C THR A 66 2.18 -5.98 -2.07
N THR A 67 2.52 -5.13 -3.04
CA THR A 67 3.60 -5.41 -4.01
C THR A 67 4.95 -5.50 -3.32
N LYS A 68 5.25 -4.57 -2.39
CA LYS A 68 6.48 -4.60 -1.57
C LYS A 68 6.61 -5.92 -0.80
N GLU A 69 5.54 -6.35 -0.13
CA GLU A 69 5.53 -7.59 0.66
C GLU A 69 5.61 -8.84 -0.21
N LEU A 70 4.96 -8.86 -1.38
CA LEU A 70 5.11 -9.92 -2.36
C LEU A 70 6.54 -10.01 -2.88
N ILE A 71 7.15 -8.88 -3.27
CA ILE A 71 8.56 -8.83 -3.71
C ILE A 71 9.48 -9.33 -2.58
N PHE A 72 9.25 -8.87 -1.35
CA PHE A 72 10.00 -9.33 -0.19
C PHE A 72 9.86 -10.85 0.01
N SER A 73 8.63 -11.39 -0.04
CA SER A 73 8.37 -12.83 0.11
C SER A 73 9.08 -13.66 -0.97
N VAL A 74 9.04 -13.19 -2.23
CA VAL A 74 9.71 -13.84 -3.36
C VAL A 74 11.23 -13.77 -3.19
N LEU A 75 11.80 -12.59 -3.00
CA LEU A 75 13.26 -12.42 -2.89
C LEU A 75 13.84 -13.14 -1.67
N SER A 76 13.11 -13.22 -0.57
CA SER A 76 13.51 -13.92 0.65
C SER A 76 13.62 -15.44 0.49
N GLN A 77 13.17 -16.00 -0.64
CA GLN A 77 13.43 -17.41 -0.96
C GLN A 77 14.90 -17.69 -1.30
N HIS A 78 15.67 -16.64 -1.54
CA HIS A 78 17.09 -16.79 -1.91
C HIS A 78 18.01 -15.77 -1.21
N TYR A 79 17.58 -14.55 -0.98
CA TYR A 79 18.39 -13.44 -0.46
C TYR A 79 18.03 -13.08 0.97
N HIS A 80 19.00 -12.57 1.72
CA HIS A 80 18.70 -11.79 2.92
C HIS A 80 18.12 -10.42 2.51
N CYS A 81 16.82 -10.40 2.23
CA CYS A 81 16.12 -9.24 1.76
C CYS A 81 15.73 -8.30 2.91
N PHE A 82 15.84 -7.00 2.68
CA PHE A 82 15.25 -5.96 3.54
C PHE A 82 14.02 -5.38 2.84
N ALA A 83 13.00 -5.02 3.60
CA ALA A 83 11.87 -4.23 3.08
C ALA A 83 11.40 -3.19 4.11
N THR A 84 10.90 -2.06 3.62
CA THR A 84 10.23 -1.05 4.44
C THR A 84 9.23 -1.70 5.39
N SER A 85 9.35 -1.45 6.68
CA SER A 85 8.44 -1.97 7.70
C SER A 85 7.18 -1.11 7.79
N GLY A 86 6.01 -1.75 7.86
CA GLY A 86 4.73 -1.07 8.04
C GLY A 86 4.49 0.02 6.99
N ASN A 87 4.29 1.25 7.45
CA ASN A 87 4.03 2.44 6.64
C ASN A 87 5.17 3.48 6.69
N LEU A 88 6.41 3.06 6.96
CA LEU A 88 7.58 3.94 7.01
C LEU A 88 8.01 4.38 5.59
N ASN A 89 7.11 5.02 4.87
CA ASN A 89 7.23 5.33 3.45
C ASN A 89 7.21 6.83 3.11
N ASN A 90 7.27 7.71 4.12
CA ASN A 90 7.29 9.16 3.98
C ASN A 90 8.69 9.76 4.27
N HIS A 91 8.79 11.08 4.31
CA HIS A 91 10.02 11.85 4.55
C HIS A 91 10.75 11.57 5.89
N ILE A 92 10.09 10.89 6.84
CA ILE A 92 10.70 10.36 8.08
C ILE A 92 10.96 8.86 7.95
N GLY A 93 9.99 8.14 7.41
CA GLY A 93 10.01 6.67 7.35
C GLY A 93 11.04 6.10 6.38
N VAL A 94 11.24 6.74 5.22
CA VAL A 94 12.25 6.30 4.24
C VAL A 94 13.67 6.45 4.79
N PRO A 95 14.08 7.58 5.39
CA PRO A 95 15.36 7.67 6.11
C PRO A 95 15.55 6.57 7.15
N LEU A 96 14.55 6.33 7.99
CA LEU A 96 14.61 5.26 9.00
C LEU A 96 14.72 3.87 8.37
N SER A 97 14.01 3.62 7.26
CA SER A 97 14.10 2.37 6.51
C SER A 97 15.50 2.16 5.93
N VAL A 98 16.09 3.20 5.34
CA VAL A 98 17.46 3.13 4.81
C VAL A 98 18.48 2.85 5.92
N LEU A 99 18.39 3.54 7.05
CA LEU A 99 19.28 3.34 8.20
C LEU A 99 19.11 1.97 8.88
N ALA A 100 17.98 1.31 8.70
CA ALA A 100 17.74 -0.04 9.21
C ALA A 100 18.35 -1.17 8.34
N ILE A 101 18.85 -0.84 7.14
CA ILE A 101 19.54 -1.81 6.29
C ILE A 101 20.88 -2.18 6.96
N GLN A 102 21.12 -3.45 7.16
CA GLN A 102 22.33 -3.99 7.79
C GLN A 102 23.26 -4.64 6.76
N THR A 103 24.51 -4.85 7.13
CA THR A 103 25.54 -5.48 6.28
C THR A 103 25.20 -6.91 5.81
N LYS A 104 24.29 -7.59 6.51
CA LYS A 104 23.81 -8.92 6.12
C LYS A 104 22.80 -8.88 4.96
N HIS A 105 22.17 -7.72 4.69
CA HIS A 105 21.18 -7.63 3.63
C HIS A 105 21.87 -7.54 2.27
N GLU A 106 21.34 -8.31 1.32
CA GLU A 106 21.89 -8.45 -0.04
C GLU A 106 21.05 -7.65 -1.04
N ILE A 107 19.80 -7.32 -0.69
CA ILE A 107 18.86 -6.54 -1.51
C ILE A 107 17.88 -5.82 -0.59
N ALA A 108 17.42 -4.64 -1.01
CA ALA A 108 16.45 -3.86 -0.25
C ALA A 108 15.26 -3.42 -1.11
N VAL A 109 14.07 -3.39 -0.52
CA VAL A 109 12.83 -2.93 -1.13
C VAL A 109 12.29 -1.75 -0.32
N ILE A 110 12.30 -0.56 -0.91
CA ILE A 110 11.91 0.69 -0.25
C ILE A 110 10.61 1.21 -0.85
N GLU A 111 9.56 1.18 -0.03
CA GLU A 111 8.27 1.77 -0.37
C GLU A 111 8.31 3.29 -0.20
N MET A 112 7.81 4.03 -1.21
CA MET A 112 7.75 5.49 -1.22
C MET A 112 6.31 5.96 -1.39
N GLY A 113 5.78 6.60 -0.36
CA GLY A 113 4.47 7.23 -0.33
C GLY A 113 4.56 8.71 -0.67
N ALA A 114 3.53 9.24 -1.30
CA ALA A 114 3.46 10.67 -1.61
C ALA A 114 2.03 11.17 -1.55
N ASN A 115 1.85 12.38 -1.03
CA ASN A 115 0.59 13.09 -0.95
C ASN A 115 0.55 14.31 -1.89
N LYS A 116 1.70 14.79 -2.36
CA LYS A 116 1.84 15.95 -3.27
C LYS A 116 3.04 15.76 -4.20
N GLN A 117 3.14 16.61 -5.22
CA GLN A 117 4.32 16.70 -6.07
C GLN A 117 5.55 17.15 -5.24
N GLY A 118 6.73 16.61 -5.56
CA GLY A 118 7.98 16.81 -4.84
C GLY A 118 8.25 15.79 -3.74
N ASP A 119 7.22 15.11 -3.22
CA ASP A 119 7.40 14.13 -2.15
C ASP A 119 8.25 12.93 -2.62
N ILE A 120 7.95 12.35 -3.80
CA ILE A 120 8.74 11.23 -4.34
C ILE A 120 10.16 11.66 -4.65
N LYS A 121 10.34 12.87 -5.18
CA LYS A 121 11.68 13.41 -5.45
C LYS A 121 12.54 13.44 -4.18
N GLU A 122 12.01 13.94 -3.08
CA GLU A 122 12.71 13.94 -1.79
C GLU A 122 13.11 12.51 -1.37
N LEU A 123 12.19 11.54 -1.52
CA LEU A 123 12.42 10.17 -1.08
C LEU A 123 13.42 9.42 -1.97
N VAL A 124 13.43 9.64 -3.27
CA VAL A 124 14.42 9.01 -4.18
C VAL A 124 15.81 9.59 -3.98
N ASP A 125 15.94 10.88 -3.65
CA ASP A 125 17.23 11.52 -3.33
C ASP A 125 17.88 10.87 -2.08
N ILE A 126 17.06 10.35 -1.15
CA ILE A 126 17.52 9.63 0.05
C ILE A 126 17.77 8.15 -0.23
N ALA A 127 16.78 7.45 -0.81
CA ALA A 127 16.83 6.00 -1.01
C ALA A 127 17.74 5.56 -2.15
N GLN A 128 17.97 6.44 -3.13
CA GLN A 128 18.80 6.22 -4.31
C GLN A 128 18.57 4.83 -4.92
N PRO A 129 17.34 4.56 -5.43
CA PRO A 129 17.01 3.25 -5.96
C PRO A 129 17.77 2.97 -7.27
N THR A 130 18.27 1.73 -7.39
CA THR A 130 18.90 1.22 -8.62
C THR A 130 17.88 0.58 -9.57
N HIS A 131 16.76 0.15 -9.00
CA HIS A 131 15.62 -0.46 -9.68
C HIS A 131 14.35 0.19 -9.20
N SER A 132 13.32 0.25 -10.03
CA SER A 132 12.07 0.88 -9.64
C SER A 132 10.84 0.29 -10.31
N LEU A 133 9.69 0.52 -9.68
CA LEU A 133 8.40 0.26 -10.28
C LEU A 133 7.34 1.24 -9.75
N ILE A 134 6.32 1.48 -10.57
CA ILE A 134 5.09 2.15 -10.19
C ILE A 134 3.97 1.12 -10.33
N THR A 135 3.28 0.82 -9.22
CA THR A 135 2.24 -0.22 -9.22
C THR A 135 1.08 0.13 -10.15
N ASN A 136 0.55 1.33 -10.00
CA ASN A 136 -0.48 1.90 -10.86
C ASN A 136 -0.63 3.41 -10.60
N ILE A 137 -1.35 4.07 -11.50
CA ILE A 137 -1.84 5.43 -11.35
C ILE A 137 -3.35 5.38 -11.21
N GLY A 138 -3.90 5.98 -10.16
CA GLY A 138 -5.32 6.03 -9.87
C GLY A 138 -5.69 7.27 -9.06
N LYS A 139 -6.95 7.44 -8.75
CA LYS A 139 -7.50 8.58 -8.00
C LYS A 139 -7.16 8.46 -6.52
N ALA A 140 -5.95 8.86 -6.14
CA ALA A 140 -5.47 8.86 -4.76
C ALA A 140 -4.81 10.20 -4.44
N HIS A 141 -5.06 10.76 -3.25
CA HIS A 141 -4.50 12.03 -2.77
C HIS A 141 -4.74 13.21 -3.75
N LEU A 142 -5.92 13.24 -4.40
CA LEU A 142 -6.22 14.19 -5.47
C LEU A 142 -6.07 15.64 -5.03
N GLU A 143 -6.45 15.96 -3.79
CA GLU A 143 -6.32 17.31 -3.21
C GLU A 143 -4.85 17.75 -3.19
N GLY A 144 -3.97 16.96 -2.58
CA GLY A 144 -2.56 17.33 -2.43
C GLY A 144 -1.78 17.36 -3.75
N PHE A 145 -2.14 16.50 -4.72
CA PHE A 145 -1.52 16.50 -6.05
C PHE A 145 -2.11 17.56 -7.00
N GLY A 146 -3.26 18.14 -6.69
CA GLY A 146 -3.96 19.06 -7.61
C GLY A 146 -4.63 18.34 -8.78
N GLY A 147 -5.16 17.12 -8.55
CA GLY A 147 -5.88 16.31 -9.53
C GLY A 147 -5.07 15.19 -10.16
N GLU A 148 -5.68 14.47 -11.11
CA GLU A 148 -5.10 13.24 -11.69
C GLU A 148 -3.78 13.48 -12.44
N LEU A 149 -3.64 14.60 -13.16
CA LEU A 149 -2.38 14.96 -13.83
C LEU A 149 -1.25 15.21 -12.82
N GLY A 150 -1.58 15.77 -11.65
CA GLY A 150 -0.62 15.96 -10.57
C GLY A 150 -0.16 14.62 -9.98
N VAL A 151 -1.05 13.62 -9.87
CA VAL A 151 -0.68 12.26 -9.45
C VAL A 151 0.32 11.62 -10.42
N ILE A 152 0.08 11.76 -11.74
CA ILE A 152 0.99 11.26 -12.78
C ILE A 152 2.37 11.90 -12.64
N LYS A 153 2.41 13.23 -12.53
CA LYS A 153 3.67 13.99 -12.40
C LYS A 153 4.41 13.61 -11.12
N GLY A 154 3.75 13.66 -9.96
CA GLY A 154 4.41 13.41 -8.69
C GLY A 154 4.91 11.97 -8.54
N LYS A 155 4.17 10.97 -9.01
CA LYS A 155 4.67 9.57 -8.98
C LYS A 155 5.73 9.34 -10.07
N GLY A 156 5.66 10.09 -11.18
CA GLY A 156 6.66 10.08 -12.24
C GLY A 156 8.06 10.53 -11.81
N GLU A 157 8.18 11.28 -10.72
CA GLU A 157 9.46 11.68 -10.13
C GLU A 157 10.38 10.48 -9.82
N LEU A 158 9.80 9.30 -9.53
CA LEU A 158 10.59 8.06 -9.41
C LEU A 158 11.24 7.68 -10.73
N PHE A 159 10.52 7.77 -11.83
CA PHE A 159 11.05 7.47 -13.16
C PHE A 159 11.98 8.56 -13.68
N ASP A 160 11.78 9.83 -13.30
CA ASP A 160 12.72 10.92 -13.60
C ASP A 160 14.08 10.61 -13.00
N TYR A 161 14.14 10.20 -11.73
CA TYR A 161 15.36 9.80 -11.04
C TYR A 161 16.04 8.60 -11.73
N VAL A 162 15.29 7.53 -12.00
CA VAL A 162 15.85 6.31 -12.62
C VAL A 162 16.34 6.55 -14.03
N ALA A 163 15.67 7.40 -14.82
CA ALA A 163 16.12 7.79 -16.16
C ALA A 163 17.45 8.55 -16.10
N GLN A 164 17.62 9.43 -15.11
CA GLN A 164 18.84 10.19 -14.89
C GLN A 164 20.01 9.30 -14.47
N GLU A 165 19.79 8.37 -13.55
CA GLU A 165 20.82 7.50 -12.98
C GLU A 165 21.09 6.23 -13.81
N GLY A 166 20.35 6.00 -14.91
CA GLY A 166 20.49 4.82 -15.76
C GLY A 166 20.03 3.51 -15.11
N GLY A 167 19.10 3.59 -14.18
CA GLY A 167 18.57 2.42 -13.47
C GLY A 167 17.56 1.61 -14.30
N ILE A 168 17.01 0.57 -13.67
CA ILE A 168 16.10 -0.42 -14.29
C ILE A 168 14.68 -0.16 -13.83
N VAL A 169 13.71 -0.26 -14.76
CA VAL A 169 12.28 -0.14 -14.47
C VAL A 169 11.56 -1.45 -14.73
N PHE A 170 10.76 -1.88 -13.78
CA PHE A 170 9.79 -2.97 -13.98
C PHE A 170 8.44 -2.38 -14.37
N LEU A 171 7.88 -2.86 -15.46
CA LEU A 171 6.59 -2.43 -16.00
C LEU A 171 5.57 -3.58 -16.01
N PRO A 172 4.28 -3.31 -15.80
CA PRO A 172 3.24 -4.31 -16.02
C PRO A 172 3.26 -4.78 -17.49
N LYS A 173 2.70 -5.98 -17.77
CA LYS A 173 2.69 -6.55 -19.12
C LYS A 173 1.87 -5.70 -20.09
N ASP A 174 0.68 -5.29 -19.65
CA ASP A 174 -0.24 -4.60 -20.51
C ASP A 174 0.06 -3.10 -20.58
N LYS A 175 0.05 -2.55 -21.79
CA LYS A 175 0.30 -1.13 -22.02
C LYS A 175 -0.73 -0.27 -21.28
N ASN A 176 -0.24 0.61 -20.43
CA ASN A 176 -1.05 1.54 -19.65
C ASN A 176 -0.31 2.88 -19.46
N ILE A 177 -0.83 3.74 -18.62
CA ILE A 177 -0.23 5.05 -18.32
C ILE A 177 1.21 4.92 -17.77
N VAL A 178 1.54 3.83 -17.04
CA VAL A 178 2.89 3.64 -16.48
C VAL A 178 3.92 3.35 -17.60
N HIS A 179 3.52 2.63 -18.66
CA HIS A 179 4.35 2.48 -19.86
C HIS A 179 4.62 3.81 -20.54
N GLN A 180 3.55 4.58 -20.76
CA GLN A 180 3.65 5.91 -21.35
C GLN A 180 4.62 6.80 -20.56
N MET A 181 4.52 6.79 -19.24
CA MET A 181 5.45 7.53 -18.36
C MET A 181 6.90 7.09 -18.52
N SER A 182 7.15 5.80 -18.76
CA SER A 182 8.50 5.26 -19.04
C SER A 182 9.00 5.65 -20.42
N GLU A 183 8.15 5.55 -21.45
CA GLU A 183 8.48 5.91 -22.84
C GLU A 183 8.81 7.41 -22.98
N GLU A 184 8.03 8.30 -22.34
CA GLU A 184 8.25 9.75 -22.33
C GLU A 184 9.61 10.14 -21.74
N ARG A 185 10.16 9.33 -20.83
CA ARG A 185 11.47 9.53 -20.19
C ARG A 185 12.61 8.81 -20.88
N ASN A 186 12.34 8.13 -21.99
CA ASN A 186 13.32 7.35 -22.73
C ASN A 186 14.13 6.35 -21.87
N ILE A 187 13.49 5.71 -20.90
CA ILE A 187 14.13 4.72 -20.04
C ILE A 187 14.60 3.53 -20.90
N LYS A 188 15.89 3.18 -20.80
CA LYS A 188 16.51 2.18 -21.68
C LYS A 188 16.44 0.77 -21.14
N GLN A 189 16.42 0.62 -19.82
CA GLN A 189 16.44 -0.68 -19.17
C GLN A 189 15.08 -0.97 -18.57
N VAL A 190 14.28 -1.76 -19.30
CA VAL A 190 12.91 -2.10 -18.93
C VAL A 190 12.77 -3.62 -18.83
N VAL A 191 12.12 -4.08 -17.78
CA VAL A 191 11.73 -5.48 -17.56
C VAL A 191 10.21 -5.56 -17.49
N PHE A 192 9.59 -6.32 -18.38
CA PHE A 192 8.15 -6.47 -18.39
C PHE A 192 7.71 -7.63 -17.50
N ALA A 193 6.68 -7.37 -16.69
CA ALA A 193 6.01 -8.41 -15.94
C ALA A 193 5.45 -9.49 -16.88
N ASN A 194 5.42 -10.74 -16.39
CA ASN A 194 4.87 -11.87 -17.12
C ASN A 194 5.65 -12.29 -18.40
N GLU A 195 6.87 -11.81 -18.63
CA GLU A 195 7.73 -12.27 -19.73
C GLU A 195 8.61 -13.46 -19.33
N ALA A 196 9.43 -13.30 -18.28
CA ALA A 196 10.39 -14.33 -17.88
C ALA A 196 9.73 -15.59 -17.27
N MET A 197 8.53 -15.45 -16.72
CA MET A 197 7.69 -16.54 -16.20
C MET A 197 6.22 -16.22 -16.50
N PRO A 198 5.74 -16.58 -17.71
CA PRO A 198 4.36 -16.33 -18.10
C PRO A 198 3.35 -17.00 -17.17
N THR A 199 2.32 -16.25 -16.80
CA THR A 199 1.24 -16.70 -15.93
C THR A 199 -0.12 -16.38 -16.54
N THR A 200 -1.09 -17.24 -16.32
CA THR A 200 -2.48 -17.05 -16.76
C THR A 200 -3.41 -17.14 -15.57
N LEU A 201 -4.22 -16.12 -15.35
CA LEU A 201 -5.21 -16.11 -14.28
C LEU A 201 -6.28 -17.18 -14.56
N ASN A 202 -6.52 -18.05 -13.58
CA ASN A 202 -7.61 -19.03 -13.61
C ASN A 202 -8.82 -18.50 -12.83
N GLU A 203 -8.57 -17.98 -11.63
CA GLU A 203 -9.60 -17.58 -10.68
C GLU A 203 -9.08 -16.46 -9.77
N ALA A 204 -9.95 -15.58 -9.31
CA ALA A 204 -9.63 -14.54 -8.35
C ALA A 204 -10.51 -14.56 -7.09
N LYS A 205 -11.28 -15.63 -6.90
CA LYS A 205 -12.27 -15.77 -5.82
C LYS A 205 -12.21 -17.16 -5.19
N PRO A 206 -12.18 -17.33 -3.86
CA PRO A 206 -11.93 -16.26 -2.87
C PRO A 206 -10.50 -15.72 -2.96
N TYR A 207 -9.56 -16.50 -3.51
CA TYR A 207 -8.15 -16.16 -3.69
C TYR A 207 -7.75 -16.29 -5.14
N ILE A 208 -6.70 -15.57 -5.52
CA ILE A 208 -6.11 -15.69 -6.84
C ILE A 208 -5.48 -17.06 -7.00
N ARG A 209 -5.90 -17.75 -8.08
CA ARG A 209 -5.27 -18.97 -8.59
C ARG A 209 -4.84 -18.72 -10.02
N PHE A 210 -3.63 -19.10 -10.37
CA PHE A 210 -3.09 -18.92 -11.70
C PHE A 210 -2.25 -20.13 -12.12
N THR A 211 -2.09 -20.28 -13.45
CA THR A 211 -1.25 -21.33 -14.05
C THR A 211 0.00 -20.70 -14.62
N CYS A 212 1.15 -21.28 -14.32
CA CYS A 212 2.45 -20.91 -14.89
C CYS A 212 2.67 -21.59 -16.24
N SER A 213 3.65 -21.10 -17.03
CA SER A 213 3.98 -21.64 -18.36
C SER A 213 4.33 -23.12 -18.38
N ASP A 214 4.80 -23.67 -17.27
CA ASP A 214 5.08 -25.12 -17.11
C ASP A 214 3.85 -25.97 -16.73
N GLY A 215 2.65 -25.36 -16.72
CA GLY A 215 1.40 -26.00 -16.34
C GLY A 215 1.14 -26.08 -14.83
N THR A 216 2.06 -25.66 -13.99
CA THR A 216 1.87 -25.67 -12.52
C THR A 216 0.84 -24.64 -12.12
N GLN A 217 -0.12 -25.04 -11.28
CA GLN A 217 -1.05 -24.13 -10.65
C GLN A 217 -0.51 -23.62 -9.31
N VAL A 218 -0.65 -22.31 -9.09
CA VAL A 218 -0.29 -21.65 -7.85
C VAL A 218 -1.54 -20.96 -7.28
N GLN A 219 -1.78 -21.12 -6.00
CA GLN A 219 -2.79 -20.40 -5.25
C GLN A 219 -2.12 -19.41 -4.30
N SER A 220 -2.50 -18.15 -4.38
CA SER A 220 -2.10 -17.14 -3.41
C SER A 220 -3.14 -17.03 -2.29
N HIS A 221 -2.84 -16.26 -1.25
CA HIS A 221 -3.79 -15.86 -0.22
C HIS A 221 -4.36 -14.45 -0.44
N LEU A 222 -4.20 -13.90 -1.63
CA LEU A 222 -4.72 -12.59 -2.02
C LEU A 222 -6.03 -12.73 -2.80
N PRO A 223 -7.08 -12.01 -2.42
CA PRO A 223 -8.30 -11.88 -3.21
C PRO A 223 -8.17 -10.78 -4.27
N GLY A 224 -9.06 -10.83 -5.27
CA GLY A 224 -9.27 -9.74 -6.21
C GLY A 224 -8.27 -9.69 -7.36
N ILE A 225 -8.83 -9.61 -8.57
CA ILE A 225 -8.07 -9.60 -9.84
C ILE A 225 -6.99 -8.50 -9.86
N TYR A 226 -7.23 -7.37 -9.20
CA TYR A 226 -6.28 -6.25 -9.10
C TYR A 226 -4.95 -6.61 -8.39
N ASN A 227 -4.94 -7.68 -7.60
CA ASN A 227 -3.71 -8.19 -6.99
C ASN A 227 -2.92 -9.11 -7.92
N PHE A 228 -3.50 -9.55 -9.04
CA PHE A 228 -2.78 -10.42 -9.98
C PHE A 228 -1.61 -9.69 -10.65
N GLU A 229 -1.78 -8.42 -11.00
CA GLU A 229 -0.67 -7.61 -11.52
C GLU A 229 0.44 -7.44 -10.47
N ASN A 230 0.08 -7.26 -9.19
CA ASN A 230 1.07 -7.19 -8.10
C ASN A 230 1.87 -8.50 -7.96
N ILE A 231 1.20 -9.65 -8.14
CA ILE A 231 1.85 -10.98 -8.17
C ILE A 231 2.81 -11.09 -9.36
N GLN A 232 2.35 -10.74 -10.56
CA GLN A 232 3.17 -10.78 -11.77
C GLN A 232 4.41 -9.88 -11.65
N MET A 233 4.27 -8.71 -11.04
CA MET A 233 5.37 -7.79 -10.79
C MET A 233 6.39 -8.40 -9.81
N ALA A 234 5.94 -9.03 -8.73
CA ALA A 234 6.83 -9.69 -7.77
C ALA A 234 7.60 -10.86 -8.41
N ILE A 235 6.93 -11.65 -9.27
CA ILE A 235 7.56 -12.71 -10.05
C ILE A 235 8.62 -12.13 -10.99
N ALA A 236 8.31 -11.05 -11.72
CA ALA A 236 9.26 -10.41 -12.63
C ALA A 236 10.53 -9.94 -11.91
N VAL A 237 10.37 -9.33 -10.74
CA VAL A 237 11.49 -8.94 -9.89
C VAL A 237 12.30 -10.17 -9.46
N GLY A 238 11.66 -11.23 -8.95
CA GLY A 238 12.34 -12.46 -8.56
C GLY A 238 13.13 -13.10 -9.72
N LYS A 239 12.51 -13.19 -10.90
CA LYS A 239 13.17 -13.73 -12.10
C LYS A 239 14.35 -12.86 -12.55
N PHE A 240 14.23 -11.56 -12.50
CA PHE A 240 15.31 -10.64 -12.83
C PHE A 240 16.54 -10.85 -11.91
N PHE A 241 16.32 -11.07 -10.63
CA PHE A 241 17.37 -11.37 -9.66
C PHE A 241 17.78 -12.86 -9.63
N GLY A 242 17.40 -13.66 -10.61
CA GLY A 242 17.89 -15.02 -10.83
C GLY A 242 17.18 -16.11 -10.03
N LEU A 243 16.07 -15.83 -9.38
CA LEU A 243 15.31 -16.87 -8.68
C LEU A 243 14.74 -17.90 -9.68
N SER A 244 14.71 -19.14 -9.29
CA SER A 244 14.06 -20.22 -10.04
C SER A 244 12.54 -20.04 -10.02
N ASP A 245 11.83 -20.66 -10.98
CA ASP A 245 10.37 -20.65 -11.01
C ASP A 245 9.78 -21.23 -9.72
N ALA A 246 10.41 -22.28 -9.17
CA ALA A 246 9.97 -22.89 -7.91
C ALA A 246 10.05 -21.90 -6.74
N GLN A 247 11.13 -21.12 -6.63
CA GLN A 247 11.28 -20.09 -5.60
C GLN A 247 10.27 -18.98 -5.76
N CYS A 248 10.02 -18.50 -6.98
CA CYS A 248 8.99 -17.48 -7.24
C CYS A 248 7.60 -17.99 -6.84
N LYS A 249 7.24 -19.24 -7.21
CA LYS A 249 5.96 -19.86 -6.85
C LYS A 249 5.79 -19.98 -5.34
N GLU A 250 6.82 -20.46 -4.65
CA GLU A 250 6.81 -20.59 -3.18
C GLU A 250 6.66 -19.23 -2.49
N GLY A 251 7.40 -18.21 -2.93
CA GLY A 251 7.29 -16.88 -2.38
C GLY A 251 5.89 -16.27 -2.53
N ILE A 252 5.18 -16.55 -3.63
CA ILE A 252 3.79 -16.12 -3.81
C ILE A 252 2.82 -16.96 -2.97
N ALA A 253 2.98 -18.26 -2.94
CA ALA A 253 2.07 -19.18 -2.24
C ALA A 253 2.15 -19.05 -0.72
N SER A 254 3.34 -18.77 -0.18
CA SER A 254 3.56 -18.60 1.26
C SER A 254 3.16 -17.23 1.80
N TYR A 255 3.03 -16.21 0.94
CA TYR A 255 2.64 -14.87 1.39
C TYR A 255 1.21 -14.83 1.93
N GLN A 256 1.05 -14.32 3.14
CA GLN A 256 -0.25 -14.06 3.75
C GLN A 256 -0.43 -12.56 4.04
N PRO A 257 -1.51 -11.94 3.54
CA PRO A 257 -1.77 -10.53 3.81
C PRO A 257 -2.02 -10.30 5.30
N THR A 258 -1.44 -9.23 5.82
CA THR A 258 -1.60 -8.75 7.20
C THR A 258 -2.06 -7.29 7.17
N ASN A 259 -2.22 -6.66 8.35
CA ASN A 259 -2.45 -5.22 8.45
C ASN A 259 -3.74 -4.73 7.77
N HIS A 260 -4.81 -5.53 7.77
CA HIS A 260 -6.13 -5.15 7.24
C HIS A 260 -6.11 -4.72 5.76
N ARG A 261 -5.25 -5.36 4.96
CA ARG A 261 -5.15 -5.14 3.51
C ARG A 261 -5.61 -6.39 2.78
N SER A 262 -6.79 -6.35 2.18
CA SER A 262 -7.38 -7.46 1.43
C SER A 262 -7.30 -8.81 2.19
N GLN A 263 -7.58 -8.78 3.49
CA GLN A 263 -7.43 -9.92 4.40
C GLN A 263 -8.78 -10.57 4.69
N TYR A 264 -8.91 -11.88 4.44
CA TYR A 264 -10.07 -12.64 4.92
C TYR A 264 -9.89 -13.04 6.37
N ILE A 265 -10.88 -12.70 7.20
CA ILE A 265 -10.92 -13.00 8.63
C ILE A 265 -12.25 -13.68 8.93
N LYS A 266 -12.23 -14.80 9.65
CA LYS A 266 -13.44 -15.43 10.19
C LYS A 266 -13.70 -14.90 11.60
N ILE A 267 -14.89 -14.34 11.83
CA ILE A 267 -15.29 -13.76 13.12
C ILE A 267 -16.69 -14.28 13.45
N GLY A 268 -16.80 -15.10 14.50
CA GLY A 268 -18.04 -15.81 14.82
C GLY A 268 -18.50 -16.63 13.61
N SER A 269 -19.74 -16.44 13.18
CA SER A 269 -20.32 -17.06 11.98
C SER A 269 -20.05 -16.27 10.69
N ASN A 270 -19.39 -15.10 10.78
CA ASN A 270 -19.16 -14.20 9.66
C ASN A 270 -17.81 -14.44 8.97
N GLN A 271 -17.76 -14.16 7.67
CA GLN A 271 -16.51 -14.04 6.91
C GLN A 271 -16.32 -12.58 6.47
N VAL A 272 -15.24 -11.97 6.90
CA VAL A 272 -14.96 -10.55 6.69
C VAL A 272 -13.78 -10.39 5.75
N LEU A 273 -13.98 -9.72 4.61
CA LEU A 273 -12.91 -9.17 3.81
C LEU A 273 -12.54 -7.80 4.42
N MET A 274 -11.47 -7.80 5.22
CA MET A 274 -10.96 -6.60 5.85
C MET A 274 -9.99 -5.88 4.93
N ASP A 275 -10.35 -4.68 4.48
CA ASP A 275 -9.55 -3.80 3.63
C ASP A 275 -9.63 -2.34 4.12
N ALA A 276 -9.50 -2.14 5.43
CA ALA A 276 -9.73 -0.87 6.12
C ALA A 276 -8.46 -0.08 6.43
N TYR A 277 -7.35 -0.37 5.75
CA TYR A 277 -6.11 0.40 5.93
C TYR A 277 -6.20 1.80 5.31
N ASN A 278 -6.71 1.91 4.09
CA ASN A 278 -6.99 3.17 3.41
C ASN A 278 -8.03 2.98 2.29
N ALA A 279 -8.65 4.10 1.86
CA ALA A 279 -9.63 4.10 0.80
C ALA A 279 -9.46 5.30 -0.13
N ASN A 280 -9.65 5.07 -1.42
CA ASN A 280 -9.77 6.07 -2.47
C ASN A 280 -10.74 5.56 -3.55
N PRO A 281 -11.22 6.41 -4.47
CA PRO A 281 -12.23 6.00 -5.45
C PRO A 281 -11.85 4.74 -6.25
N SER A 282 -10.62 4.65 -6.72
CA SER A 282 -10.15 3.49 -7.52
C SER A 282 -10.14 2.20 -6.69
N SER A 283 -9.66 2.25 -5.45
CA SER A 283 -9.58 1.07 -4.58
C SER A 283 -10.96 0.63 -4.06
N MET A 284 -11.87 1.58 -3.81
CA MET A 284 -13.25 1.29 -3.43
C MET A 284 -14.00 0.60 -4.57
N HIS A 285 -13.88 1.15 -5.78
CA HIS A 285 -14.48 0.55 -6.98
C HIS A 285 -14.00 -0.90 -7.17
N ALA A 286 -12.69 -1.13 -7.15
CA ALA A 286 -12.11 -2.45 -7.35
C ALA A 286 -12.56 -3.47 -6.28
N ALA A 287 -12.55 -3.06 -5.00
CA ALA A 287 -12.93 -3.93 -3.90
C ALA A 287 -14.44 -4.28 -3.92
N ILE A 288 -15.30 -3.29 -4.14
CA ILE A 288 -16.76 -3.48 -4.18
C ILE A 288 -17.16 -4.34 -5.37
N SER A 289 -16.65 -4.06 -6.58
CA SER A 289 -16.93 -4.85 -7.77
C SER A 289 -16.50 -6.31 -7.59
N HIS A 290 -15.28 -6.54 -7.11
CA HIS A 290 -14.82 -7.89 -6.80
C HIS A 290 -15.72 -8.58 -5.77
N PHE A 291 -16.05 -7.91 -4.67
CA PHE A 291 -16.89 -8.47 -3.61
C PHE A 291 -18.31 -8.76 -4.08
N ALA A 292 -18.89 -7.89 -4.89
CA ALA A 292 -20.22 -8.09 -5.47
C ALA A 292 -20.31 -9.37 -6.34
N GLU A 293 -19.24 -9.69 -7.04
CA GLU A 293 -19.19 -10.87 -7.92
C GLU A 293 -18.87 -12.20 -7.20
N THR A 294 -18.54 -12.21 -5.91
CA THR A 294 -18.37 -13.48 -5.17
C THR A 294 -19.69 -14.24 -5.09
N GLU A 295 -19.64 -15.57 -5.01
CA GLU A 295 -20.87 -16.39 -4.98
C GLU A 295 -21.55 -16.45 -3.62
N ASN A 296 -20.87 -15.99 -2.57
CA ASN A 296 -21.32 -16.10 -1.18
C ASN A 296 -22.42 -15.08 -0.83
N ASN A 297 -23.42 -15.50 -0.10
CA ASN A 297 -24.55 -14.69 0.37
C ASN A 297 -24.93 -15.10 1.82
N PRO A 298 -25.52 -14.21 2.63
CA PRO A 298 -25.81 -12.79 2.33
C PRO A 298 -24.56 -11.90 2.37
N LYS A 299 -24.50 -10.88 1.51
CA LYS A 299 -23.41 -9.90 1.41
C LYS A 299 -23.76 -8.62 2.13
N VAL A 300 -22.85 -8.13 2.96
CA VAL A 300 -22.98 -6.87 3.68
C VAL A 300 -21.78 -5.97 3.40
N LEU A 301 -22.05 -4.69 3.15
CA LEU A 301 -21.03 -3.66 3.03
C LEU A 301 -20.98 -2.81 4.29
N ILE A 302 -19.77 -2.57 4.82
CA ILE A 302 -19.47 -1.57 5.85
C ILE A 302 -18.40 -0.66 5.25
N LEU A 303 -18.81 0.52 4.80
CA LEU A 303 -17.95 1.42 4.04
C LEU A 303 -17.80 2.76 4.74
N GLY A 304 -16.57 3.25 4.84
CA GLY A 304 -16.24 4.53 5.42
C GLY A 304 -15.77 5.55 4.38
N ASP A 305 -15.72 6.81 4.79
CA ASP A 305 -15.28 7.93 3.97
C ASP A 305 -13.98 7.65 3.22
N MET A 306 -13.87 8.27 2.05
CA MET A 306 -12.63 8.46 1.30
C MET A 306 -12.10 9.88 1.56
N PHE A 307 -10.94 9.97 2.19
CA PHE A 307 -10.31 11.26 2.48
C PHE A 307 -9.39 11.75 1.35
N GLU A 308 -8.92 12.99 1.48
CA GLU A 308 -7.94 13.62 0.58
C GLU A 308 -8.43 13.78 -0.87
N LEU A 309 -9.72 13.99 -1.04
CA LEU A 309 -10.37 14.21 -2.33
C LEU A 309 -10.63 15.69 -2.63
N GLY A 310 -10.51 16.59 -1.62
CA GLY A 310 -10.80 18.02 -1.76
C GLY A 310 -12.21 18.26 -2.31
N ASP A 311 -12.34 19.17 -3.25
CA ASP A 311 -13.62 19.56 -3.87
C ASP A 311 -14.30 18.42 -4.63
N LEU A 312 -13.58 17.34 -4.94
CA LEU A 312 -14.14 16.18 -5.62
C LEU A 312 -14.85 15.20 -4.67
N SER A 313 -14.76 15.42 -3.35
CA SER A 313 -15.27 14.48 -2.35
C SER A 313 -16.74 14.14 -2.55
N ALA A 314 -17.61 15.13 -2.66
CA ALA A 314 -19.05 14.93 -2.85
C ALA A 314 -19.34 14.07 -4.10
N LYS A 315 -18.72 14.42 -5.23
CA LYS A 315 -18.89 13.73 -6.52
C LYS A 315 -18.41 12.28 -6.49
N GLU A 316 -17.25 12.02 -5.88
CA GLU A 316 -16.68 10.67 -5.83
C GLU A 316 -17.48 9.76 -4.87
N HIS A 317 -18.01 10.29 -3.76
CA HIS A 317 -18.91 9.54 -2.87
C HIS A 317 -20.29 9.27 -3.52
N GLU A 318 -20.85 10.25 -4.27
CA GLU A 318 -22.06 10.03 -5.05
C GLU A 318 -21.86 8.94 -6.13
N SER A 319 -20.74 9.01 -6.86
CA SER A 319 -20.37 7.99 -7.85
C SER A 319 -20.22 6.60 -7.22
N LEU A 320 -19.67 6.52 -6.01
CA LEU A 320 -19.59 5.29 -5.24
C LEU A 320 -20.99 4.74 -4.91
N GLY A 321 -21.92 5.62 -4.50
CA GLY A 321 -23.32 5.26 -4.28
C GLY A 321 -23.98 4.66 -5.53
N ALA A 322 -23.75 5.26 -6.70
CA ALA A 322 -24.25 4.76 -7.99
C ALA A 322 -23.66 3.38 -8.32
N LEU A 323 -22.35 3.18 -8.08
CA LEU A 323 -21.72 1.86 -8.24
C LEU A 323 -22.38 0.80 -7.34
N ILE A 324 -22.54 1.10 -6.04
CA ILE A 324 -23.15 0.16 -5.09
C ILE A 324 -24.57 -0.20 -5.52
N ALA A 325 -25.34 0.79 -5.98
CA ALA A 325 -26.72 0.60 -6.46
C ALA A 325 -26.82 -0.33 -7.70
N SER A 326 -25.74 -0.51 -8.46
CA SER A 326 -25.71 -1.43 -9.61
C SER A 326 -25.59 -2.91 -9.21
N PHE A 327 -25.35 -3.20 -7.93
CA PHE A 327 -25.23 -4.55 -7.38
C PHE A 327 -26.32 -4.80 -6.33
N THR A 328 -26.45 -6.08 -5.93
CA THR A 328 -27.37 -6.47 -4.85
C THR A 328 -26.61 -6.84 -3.60
N PHE A 329 -26.89 -6.12 -2.49
CA PHE A 329 -26.37 -6.39 -1.17
C PHE A 329 -27.53 -6.54 -0.16
N GLU A 330 -27.39 -7.41 0.82
CA GLU A 330 -28.36 -7.58 1.90
C GLU A 330 -28.46 -6.33 2.77
N LYS A 331 -27.31 -5.76 3.12
CA LYS A 331 -27.21 -4.51 3.88
C LYS A 331 -26.05 -3.68 3.37
N VAL A 332 -26.23 -2.36 3.38
CA VAL A 332 -25.19 -1.36 3.13
C VAL A 332 -25.15 -0.41 4.31
N LEU A 333 -24.01 -0.38 5.02
CA LEU A 333 -23.76 0.49 6.17
C LEU A 333 -22.67 1.49 5.79
N LEU A 334 -23.01 2.76 5.81
CA LEU A 334 -22.16 3.88 5.41
C LEU A 334 -21.75 4.70 6.63
N VAL A 335 -20.46 4.98 6.77
CA VAL A 335 -19.87 5.62 7.96
C VAL A 335 -19.02 6.82 7.58
N GLY A 336 -19.30 7.95 8.17
CA GLY A 336 -18.55 9.20 7.96
C GLY A 336 -19.37 10.29 7.30
N GLU A 337 -18.91 11.53 7.46
CA GLU A 337 -19.66 12.71 7.01
C GLU A 337 -19.85 12.77 5.48
N HIS A 338 -18.82 12.34 4.72
CA HIS A 338 -18.86 12.39 3.26
C HIS A 338 -19.71 11.28 2.65
N MET A 339 -19.88 10.14 3.34
CA MET A 339 -20.74 9.05 2.85
C MET A 339 -22.21 9.42 2.71
N GLN A 340 -22.68 10.53 3.31
CA GLN A 340 -24.02 11.06 3.07
C GLN A 340 -24.31 11.30 1.59
N HIS A 341 -23.31 11.64 0.78
CA HIS A 341 -23.50 11.89 -0.66
C HIS A 341 -23.84 10.61 -1.44
N ALA A 342 -23.43 9.43 -0.95
CA ALA A 342 -23.78 8.16 -1.56
C ALA A 342 -25.26 7.80 -1.40
N LEU A 343 -25.96 8.37 -0.41
CA LEU A 343 -27.39 8.11 -0.13
C LEU A 343 -28.30 8.51 -1.27
N THR A 344 -27.89 9.44 -2.14
CA THR A 344 -28.63 9.84 -3.35
C THR A 344 -29.05 8.62 -4.18
N HIS A 345 -28.19 7.60 -4.26
CA HIS A 345 -28.44 6.37 -5.00
C HIS A 345 -28.80 5.17 -4.11
N LEU A 346 -28.75 5.32 -2.79
CA LEU A 346 -28.89 4.23 -1.82
C LEU A 346 -29.92 4.56 -0.73
N PRO A 347 -31.21 4.74 -1.07
CA PRO A 347 -32.23 5.18 -0.11
C PRO A 347 -32.52 4.17 1.01
N LYS A 348 -32.07 2.92 0.88
CA LYS A 348 -32.22 1.86 1.88
C LYS A 348 -30.94 1.61 2.70
N ALA A 349 -29.85 2.32 2.45
CA ALA A 349 -28.62 2.16 3.21
C ALA A 349 -28.78 2.73 4.64
N PHE A 350 -28.13 2.11 5.58
CA PHE A 350 -27.96 2.65 6.94
C PHE A 350 -26.80 3.63 6.93
N TYR A 351 -27.00 4.79 7.48
CA TYR A 351 -26.00 5.86 7.52
C TYR A 351 -25.66 6.24 8.95
N PHE A 352 -24.38 6.38 9.23
CA PHE A 352 -23.82 6.75 10.52
C PHE A 352 -22.79 7.87 10.33
N PRO A 353 -22.97 9.05 10.97
CA PRO A 353 -22.00 10.14 10.86
C PRO A 353 -20.58 9.74 11.33
N ASP A 354 -20.49 8.77 12.24
CA ASP A 354 -19.26 8.27 12.79
C ASP A 354 -19.31 6.76 13.12
N LYS A 355 -18.16 6.19 13.48
CA LYS A 355 -18.07 4.77 13.84
C LYS A 355 -18.83 4.40 15.11
N PHE A 356 -19.03 5.33 16.04
CA PHE A 356 -19.70 5.05 17.31
C PHE A 356 -21.20 4.81 17.11
N GLY A 357 -21.82 5.58 16.20
CA GLY A 357 -23.19 5.32 15.76
C GLY A 357 -23.34 3.92 15.16
N LEU A 358 -22.39 3.50 14.32
CA LEU A 358 -22.36 2.13 13.78
C LEU A 358 -22.17 1.08 14.89
N HIS A 359 -21.26 1.31 15.86
CA HIS A 359 -21.02 0.37 16.96
C HIS A 359 -22.30 0.12 17.79
N ASN A 360 -23.00 1.20 18.15
CA ASN A 360 -24.27 1.12 18.88
C ASN A 360 -25.32 0.35 18.08
N TRP A 361 -25.45 0.65 16.79
CA TRP A 361 -26.40 -0.04 15.92
C TRP A 361 -26.09 -1.55 15.81
N LEU A 362 -24.82 -1.94 15.69
CA LEU A 362 -24.39 -3.35 15.61
C LEU A 362 -24.67 -4.12 16.90
N GLN A 363 -24.67 -3.48 18.08
CA GLN A 363 -25.05 -4.12 19.35
C GLN A 363 -26.52 -4.55 19.32
N ASP A 364 -27.39 -3.69 18.78
CA ASP A 364 -28.84 -3.97 18.71
C ASP A 364 -29.22 -4.79 17.46
N ASN A 365 -28.38 -4.81 16.46
CA ASN A 365 -28.64 -5.46 15.16
C ASN A 365 -27.47 -6.38 14.77
N PRO A 366 -27.24 -7.49 15.45
CA PRO A 366 -26.12 -8.37 15.17
C PRO A 366 -26.19 -8.94 13.75
N ILE A 367 -25.05 -8.94 13.07
CA ILE A 367 -24.87 -9.52 11.74
C ILE A 367 -24.30 -10.92 11.91
N ARG A 368 -24.97 -11.92 11.32
CA ARG A 368 -24.59 -13.33 11.46
C ARG A 368 -24.59 -14.03 10.10
N SER A 369 -23.76 -15.07 9.99
CA SER A 369 -23.70 -15.96 8.82
C SER A 369 -23.61 -15.20 7.50
N SER A 370 -22.82 -14.09 7.51
CA SER A 370 -22.74 -13.14 6.40
C SER A 370 -21.31 -13.02 5.88
N TYR A 371 -21.22 -12.66 4.61
CA TYR A 371 -20.00 -12.17 3.99
C TYR A 371 -19.97 -10.64 4.11
N LEU A 372 -18.89 -10.10 4.65
CA LEU A 372 -18.76 -8.66 4.84
C LEU A 372 -17.53 -8.10 4.11
N LEU A 373 -17.69 -6.98 3.44
CA LEU A 373 -16.58 -6.12 3.05
C LEU A 373 -16.52 -4.93 4.00
N VAL A 374 -15.38 -4.75 4.67
CA VAL A 374 -15.13 -3.60 5.55
C VAL A 374 -14.01 -2.77 4.94
N LYS A 375 -14.34 -1.55 4.45
CA LYS A 375 -13.38 -0.68 3.78
C LYS A 375 -13.66 0.80 4.03
N GLY A 376 -12.60 1.57 4.29
CA GLY A 376 -12.66 3.02 4.52
C GLY A 376 -11.27 3.61 4.70
N SER A 377 -11.19 4.93 4.70
CA SER A 377 -9.94 5.65 5.00
C SER A 377 -9.49 5.39 6.44
N ARG A 378 -8.17 5.41 6.67
CA ARG A 378 -7.54 5.11 7.95
C ARG A 378 -8.10 5.91 9.12
N GLY A 379 -8.46 7.18 8.88
CA GLY A 379 -9.01 8.06 9.91
C GLY A 379 -10.37 7.61 10.47
N ILE A 380 -11.15 6.82 9.73
CA ILE A 380 -12.43 6.27 10.21
C ILE A 380 -12.19 5.11 11.19
N GLN A 381 -11.10 4.38 11.05
CA GLN A 381 -10.75 3.23 11.92
C GLN A 381 -11.81 2.13 11.95
N LEU A 382 -12.28 1.70 10.77
CA LEU A 382 -13.35 0.71 10.66
C LEU A 382 -12.97 -0.68 11.20
N GLU A 383 -11.69 -0.98 11.39
CA GLU A 383 -11.26 -2.20 12.07
C GLU A 383 -11.84 -2.34 13.49
N SER A 384 -12.26 -1.23 14.08
CA SER A 384 -12.93 -1.21 15.38
C SER A 384 -14.32 -1.87 15.42
N VAL A 385 -14.89 -2.22 14.25
CA VAL A 385 -16.18 -2.96 14.19
C VAL A 385 -16.03 -4.46 14.48
N LEU A 386 -14.81 -5.02 14.38
CA LEU A 386 -14.58 -6.47 14.48
C LEU A 386 -15.13 -7.10 15.77
N PRO A 387 -14.97 -6.50 16.97
CA PRO A 387 -15.57 -7.05 18.20
C PRO A 387 -17.09 -7.17 18.15
N PHE A 388 -17.77 -6.26 17.43
CA PHE A 388 -19.23 -6.26 17.32
C PHE A 388 -19.76 -7.30 16.32
N LEU A 389 -18.90 -7.80 15.43
CA LEU A 389 -19.21 -8.88 14.50
C LEU A 389 -18.96 -10.28 15.09
N ALA A 390 -18.34 -10.36 16.27
CA ALA A 390 -18.04 -11.59 16.98
C ALA A 390 -19.19 -12.07 17.88
N ASN A 391 -20.15 -11.21 18.16
CA ASN A 391 -21.24 -11.54 19.08
C ASN A 391 -22.16 -12.62 18.46
N GLU A 392 -22.23 -13.78 19.13
CA GLU A 392 -23.13 -14.91 18.83
C GLU A 392 -24.59 -14.66 19.25
#